data_cded580dbb7dcb5fbdb8b565f5bc9188
#
_entry.id   cded580dbb7dcb5fbdb8b565f5bc9188
#
_cell.length_a   1.000
_cell.length_b   1.000
_cell.length_c   1.000
_cell.angle_alpha   90.00
_cell.angle_beta   90.00
_cell.angle_gamma   90.00
#
_symmetry.space_group_name_H-M   'P 1'
#
loop_
_entity.id
_entity.type
_entity.pdbx_description
1 polymer ?
#
loop_
_entity_poly.entity_id
_entity_poly.type
_entity_poly.pdbx_seq_one_letter_code
_entity_poly.pdbx_strand_id
1 'polypeptide(L)'
;MVRVQGLSVTAPAETWCDLAETLALDDLIVLGDAVARRAGDVRPLAEAVARRSRPRGAGRMRHALGLVRSGSDSAMETRSRLIFVRAGLPEPELNAAIRDENGEWLATSDFVWRAHRVIGEYQGEVHFGDFERGDSDICRRLLIEDHDWKYLEITRHDVFRAGRRHLMLARLVRLLGVDPLGPLSGR
;
A
#
# COMPACT_ATOMS: atom_id res chain seq x y z
N MET A 1 -17.43 -4.28 -20.96
CA MET A 1 -17.23 -3.14 -21.88
C MET A 1 -17.84 -1.89 -21.28
N VAL A 2 -17.12 -0.78 -21.31
CA VAL A 2 -17.58 0.57 -20.90
C VAL A 2 -17.38 1.53 -22.07
N ARG A 3 -18.17 2.62 -22.14
CA ARG A 3 -17.96 3.66 -23.15
C ARG A 3 -17.13 4.81 -22.59
N VAL A 4 -16.06 5.17 -23.30
CA VAL A 4 -15.20 6.31 -22.99
C VAL A 4 -15.06 7.14 -24.25
N GLN A 5 -15.51 8.38 -24.24
CA GLN A 5 -15.48 9.30 -25.41
C GLN A 5 -16.04 8.65 -26.70
N GLY A 6 -17.15 7.89 -26.57
CA GLY A 6 -17.78 7.20 -27.68
C GLY A 6 -17.17 5.85 -28.09
N LEU A 7 -15.98 5.52 -27.60
CA LEU A 7 -15.30 4.23 -27.86
C LEU A 7 -15.74 3.16 -26.85
N SER A 8 -15.92 1.94 -27.30
CA SER A 8 -16.14 0.78 -26.44
C SER A 8 -14.82 0.19 -26.00
N VAL A 9 -14.52 0.24 -24.70
CA VAL A 9 -13.29 -0.29 -24.09
C VAL A 9 -13.62 -1.35 -23.03
N THR A 10 -12.66 -2.21 -22.71
CA THR A 10 -12.79 -3.13 -21.58
C THR A 10 -12.87 -2.36 -20.27
N ALA A 11 -13.74 -2.80 -19.36
CA ALA A 11 -13.78 -2.23 -18.01
C ALA A 11 -12.46 -2.53 -17.26
N PRO A 12 -11.99 -1.64 -16.38
CA PRO A 12 -10.72 -1.85 -15.66
C PRO A 12 -10.62 -3.20 -14.95
N ALA A 13 -11.69 -3.67 -14.31
CA ALA A 13 -11.74 -4.97 -13.65
C ALA A 13 -11.63 -6.15 -14.64
N GLU A 14 -12.19 -6.02 -15.84
CA GLU A 14 -12.04 -7.05 -16.88
C GLU A 14 -10.59 -7.08 -17.41
N THR A 15 -10.01 -5.90 -17.65
CA THR A 15 -8.60 -5.77 -18.05
C THR A 15 -7.66 -6.39 -17.00
N TRP A 16 -7.94 -6.15 -15.72
CA TRP A 16 -7.19 -6.77 -14.62
C TRP A 16 -7.25 -8.31 -14.68
N CYS A 17 -8.43 -8.87 -14.92
CA CYS A 17 -8.58 -10.31 -15.08
C CYS A 17 -7.82 -10.86 -16.31
N ASP A 18 -7.84 -10.13 -17.44
CA ASP A 18 -7.13 -10.54 -18.66
C ASP A 18 -5.63 -10.57 -18.46
N LEU A 19 -5.08 -9.64 -17.66
CA LEU A 19 -3.66 -9.54 -17.36
C LEU A 19 -3.16 -10.55 -16.32
N ALA A 20 -4.05 -11.27 -15.63
CA ALA A 20 -3.67 -12.23 -14.59
C ALA A 20 -2.84 -13.43 -15.11
N GLU A 21 -2.90 -13.71 -16.41
CA GLU A 21 -2.08 -14.76 -17.04
C GLU A 21 -0.62 -14.32 -17.21
N THR A 22 -0.39 -13.03 -17.47
CA THR A 22 0.92 -12.50 -17.91
C THR A 22 1.66 -11.76 -16.81
N LEU A 23 0.97 -11.02 -15.95
CA LEU A 23 1.59 -10.22 -14.89
C LEU A 23 2.13 -11.09 -13.76
N ALA A 24 3.25 -10.67 -13.17
CA ALA A 24 3.69 -11.17 -11.88
C ALA A 24 2.64 -10.86 -10.80
N LEU A 25 2.62 -11.67 -9.73
CA LEU A 25 1.61 -11.53 -8.67
C LEU A 25 1.57 -10.11 -8.08
N ASP A 26 2.73 -9.55 -7.76
CA ASP A 26 2.82 -8.21 -7.16
C ASP A 26 2.31 -7.11 -8.09
N ASP A 27 2.64 -7.21 -9.39
CA ASP A 27 2.16 -6.26 -10.39
C ASP A 27 0.65 -6.36 -10.57
N LEU A 28 0.12 -7.58 -10.51
CA LEU A 28 -1.33 -7.81 -10.56
C LEU A 28 -2.03 -7.22 -9.33
N ILE A 29 -1.42 -7.33 -8.12
CA ILE A 29 -1.98 -6.71 -6.91
C ILE A 29 -1.91 -5.18 -7.01
N VAL A 30 -0.78 -4.61 -7.46
CA VAL A 30 -0.63 -3.16 -7.70
C VAL A 30 -1.71 -2.63 -8.63
N LEU A 31 -1.94 -3.33 -9.76
CA LEU A 31 -3.01 -2.97 -10.68
C LEU A 31 -4.39 -3.12 -10.04
N GLY A 32 -4.58 -4.16 -9.23
CA GLY A 32 -5.81 -4.41 -8.48
C GLY A 32 -6.13 -3.30 -7.49
N ASP A 33 -5.14 -2.86 -6.72
CA ASP A 33 -5.27 -1.73 -5.77
C ASP A 33 -5.67 -0.44 -6.53
N ALA A 34 -5.03 -0.16 -7.67
CA ALA A 34 -5.38 1.00 -8.50
C ALA A 34 -6.82 0.95 -9.05
N VAL A 35 -7.29 -0.25 -9.47
CA VAL A 35 -8.68 -0.44 -9.91
C VAL A 35 -9.64 -0.30 -8.74
N ALA A 36 -9.33 -0.91 -7.60
CA ALA A 36 -10.16 -0.84 -6.39
C ALA A 36 -10.25 0.58 -5.85
N ARG A 37 -9.14 1.33 -5.80
CA ARG A 37 -9.10 2.75 -5.41
C ARG A 37 -10.02 3.59 -6.29
N ARG A 38 -9.91 3.46 -7.61
CA ARG A 38 -10.76 4.19 -8.56
C ARG A 38 -12.25 3.89 -8.37
N ALA A 39 -12.58 2.67 -7.98
CA ALA A 39 -13.96 2.23 -7.74
C ALA A 39 -14.44 2.52 -6.31
N GLY A 40 -13.53 2.86 -5.39
CA GLY A 40 -13.80 2.97 -3.96
C GLY A 40 -14.01 1.62 -3.26
N ASP A 41 -13.87 0.49 -3.97
CA ASP A 41 -14.20 -0.84 -3.47
C ASP A 41 -13.51 -1.95 -4.29
N VAL A 42 -13.26 -3.09 -3.67
CA VAL A 42 -12.72 -4.32 -4.29
C VAL A 42 -13.82 -5.10 -5.05
N ARG A 43 -15.10 -4.89 -4.77
CA ARG A 43 -16.23 -5.62 -5.36
C ARG A 43 -16.21 -5.73 -6.89
N PRO A 44 -15.90 -4.68 -7.67
CA PRO A 44 -15.86 -4.80 -9.12
C PRO A 44 -14.87 -5.86 -9.63
N LEU A 45 -13.73 -6.04 -8.94
CA LEU A 45 -12.76 -7.09 -9.25
C LEU A 45 -13.31 -8.48 -8.90
N ALA A 46 -13.90 -8.63 -7.72
CA ALA A 46 -14.51 -9.88 -7.27
C ALA A 46 -15.63 -10.35 -8.24
N GLU A 47 -16.48 -9.43 -8.66
CA GLU A 47 -17.55 -9.70 -9.64
C GLU A 47 -16.99 -10.08 -11.02
N ALA A 48 -15.93 -9.40 -11.48
CA ALA A 48 -15.27 -9.73 -12.73
C ALA A 48 -14.67 -11.14 -12.70
N VAL A 49 -14.05 -11.54 -11.59
CA VAL A 49 -13.54 -12.91 -11.37
C VAL A 49 -14.68 -13.93 -11.38
N ALA A 50 -15.79 -13.63 -10.68
CA ALA A 50 -16.93 -14.54 -10.57
C ALA A 50 -17.63 -14.80 -11.92
N ARG A 51 -17.64 -13.82 -12.83
CA ARG A 51 -18.23 -13.97 -14.17
C ARG A 51 -17.43 -14.89 -15.10
N ARG A 52 -16.19 -15.24 -14.76
CA ARG A 52 -15.30 -16.01 -15.63
C ARG A 52 -15.40 -17.50 -15.35
N SER A 53 -15.78 -18.27 -16.37
CA SER A 53 -15.73 -19.74 -16.31
C SER A 53 -14.32 -20.25 -16.70
N ARG A 54 -13.62 -20.89 -15.78
CA ARG A 54 -12.29 -21.53 -15.98
C ARG A 54 -11.24 -20.60 -16.62
N PRO A 55 -11.00 -19.38 -16.07
CA PRO A 55 -10.04 -18.46 -16.68
C PRO A 55 -8.61 -18.99 -16.51
N ARG A 56 -7.76 -18.72 -17.52
CA ARG A 56 -6.32 -18.87 -17.36
C ARG A 56 -5.85 -17.92 -16.24
N GLY A 57 -4.87 -18.34 -15.45
CA GLY A 57 -4.43 -17.56 -14.29
C GLY A 57 -5.40 -17.51 -13.11
N ALA A 58 -6.44 -18.36 -13.06
CA ALA A 58 -7.46 -18.37 -12.00
C ALA A 58 -6.89 -18.45 -10.57
N GLY A 59 -5.85 -19.23 -10.35
CA GLY A 59 -5.17 -19.30 -9.05
C GLY A 59 -4.52 -17.99 -8.65
N ARG A 60 -3.82 -17.35 -9.60
CA ARG A 60 -3.19 -16.04 -9.40
C ARG A 60 -4.22 -14.94 -9.17
N MET A 61 -5.32 -14.92 -9.95
CA MET A 61 -6.43 -13.99 -9.73
C MET A 61 -6.99 -14.07 -8.31
N ARG A 62 -7.32 -15.26 -7.84
CA ARG A 62 -7.87 -15.47 -6.48
C ARG A 62 -6.86 -15.06 -5.41
N HIS A 63 -5.58 -15.41 -5.59
CA HIS A 63 -4.54 -15.02 -4.65
C HIS A 63 -4.37 -13.49 -4.62
N ALA A 64 -4.27 -12.86 -5.80
CA ALA A 64 -4.16 -11.40 -5.89
C ALA A 64 -5.38 -10.70 -5.28
N LEU A 65 -6.60 -11.16 -5.60
CA LEU A 65 -7.85 -10.59 -5.08
C LEU A 65 -7.90 -10.58 -3.55
N GLY A 66 -7.39 -11.63 -2.90
CA GLY A 66 -7.30 -11.71 -1.45
C GLY A 66 -6.36 -10.66 -0.83
N LEU A 67 -5.41 -10.15 -1.62
CA LEU A 67 -4.42 -9.18 -1.20
C LEU A 67 -4.70 -7.75 -1.69
N VAL A 68 -5.68 -7.54 -2.58
CA VAL A 68 -6.07 -6.21 -3.07
C VAL A 68 -6.74 -5.39 -1.96
N ARG A 69 -6.39 -4.11 -1.90
CA ARG A 69 -6.99 -3.09 -1.01
C ARG A 69 -7.32 -1.83 -1.81
N SER A 70 -8.35 -1.12 -1.42
CA SER A 70 -8.76 0.15 -2.08
C SER A 70 -8.05 1.39 -1.56
N GLY A 71 -7.26 1.27 -0.50
CA GLY A 71 -6.68 2.42 0.20
C GLY A 71 -5.29 2.87 -0.26
N SER A 72 -4.58 2.12 -1.13
CA SER A 72 -3.25 2.52 -1.62
C SER A 72 -3.36 3.58 -2.71
N ASP A 73 -2.65 4.69 -2.57
CA ASP A 73 -2.63 5.78 -3.54
C ASP A 73 -1.54 5.63 -4.61
N SER A 74 -0.55 4.80 -4.38
CA SER A 74 0.53 4.53 -5.32
C SER A 74 0.92 3.04 -5.41
N ALA A 75 1.61 2.69 -6.50
CA ALA A 75 2.19 1.36 -6.68
C ALA A 75 3.23 1.03 -5.60
N MET A 76 3.92 2.04 -5.08
CA MET A 76 4.97 1.84 -4.10
C MET A 76 4.40 1.61 -2.70
N GLU A 77 3.29 2.25 -2.36
CA GLU A 77 2.53 1.94 -1.15
C GLU A 77 2.02 0.50 -1.17
N THR A 78 1.41 0.05 -2.28
CA THR A 78 1.00 -1.35 -2.44
C THR A 78 2.17 -2.31 -2.21
N ARG A 79 3.34 -2.05 -2.83
CA ARG A 79 4.53 -2.91 -2.67
C ARG A 79 5.06 -2.90 -1.24
N SER A 80 5.09 -1.75 -0.58
CA SER A 80 5.51 -1.61 0.82
C SER A 80 4.58 -2.40 1.75
N ARG A 81 3.27 -2.25 1.59
CA ARG A 81 2.25 -3.02 2.33
C ARG A 81 2.45 -4.52 2.17
N LEU A 82 2.68 -5.00 0.94
CA LEU A 82 2.92 -6.44 0.67
C LEU A 82 4.18 -6.94 1.39
N ILE A 83 5.22 -6.12 1.50
CA ILE A 83 6.44 -6.46 2.26
C ILE A 83 6.09 -6.64 3.75
N PHE A 84 5.31 -5.75 4.35
CA PHE A 84 4.90 -5.86 5.75
C PHE A 84 4.06 -7.10 6.02
N VAL A 85 3.03 -7.32 5.21
CA VAL A 85 2.13 -8.49 5.35
C VAL A 85 2.90 -9.81 5.20
N ARG A 86 3.81 -9.91 4.24
CA ARG A 86 4.64 -11.11 4.04
C ARG A 86 5.66 -11.33 5.13
N ALA A 87 6.07 -10.28 5.82
CA ALA A 87 6.92 -10.38 7.01
C ALA A 87 6.13 -10.79 8.26
N GLY A 88 4.82 -11.04 8.15
CA GLY A 88 3.96 -11.40 9.28
C GLY A 88 3.67 -10.25 10.24
N LEU A 89 3.89 -9.01 9.81
CA LEU A 89 3.58 -7.82 10.60
C LEU A 89 2.09 -7.46 10.48
N PRO A 90 1.52 -6.75 11.47
CA PRO A 90 0.17 -6.22 11.37
C PRO A 90 -0.02 -5.40 10.09
N GLU A 91 -1.12 -5.64 9.38
CA GLU A 91 -1.46 -4.84 8.19
C GLU A 91 -1.83 -3.42 8.62
N PRO A 92 -1.24 -2.36 8.04
CA PRO A 92 -1.58 -0.98 8.38
C PRO A 92 -2.93 -0.56 7.80
N GLU A 93 -3.57 0.44 8.41
CA GLU A 93 -4.55 1.27 7.74
C GLU A 93 -3.83 2.08 6.65
N LEU A 94 -4.46 2.25 5.49
CA LEU A 94 -3.85 2.92 4.33
C LEU A 94 -4.44 4.31 4.15
N ASN A 95 -3.57 5.30 3.86
CA ASN A 95 -3.95 6.69 3.64
C ASN A 95 -4.94 7.20 4.69
N ALA A 96 -4.64 6.90 5.95
CA ALA A 96 -5.55 7.12 7.06
C ALA A 96 -5.26 8.43 7.80
N ALA A 97 -6.34 9.09 8.24
CA ALA A 97 -6.23 10.30 9.04
C ALA A 97 -5.77 9.98 10.47
N ILE A 98 -4.82 10.77 10.95
CA ILE A 98 -4.34 10.80 12.33
C ILE A 98 -5.00 11.97 13.02
N ARG A 99 -5.47 11.74 14.23
CA ARG A 99 -6.13 12.75 15.05
C ARG A 99 -5.50 12.79 16.43
N ASP A 100 -5.58 13.95 17.08
CA ASP A 100 -5.20 14.10 18.49
C ASP A 100 -6.24 13.49 19.45
N GLU A 101 -6.02 13.66 20.75
CA GLU A 101 -6.92 13.18 21.81
C GLU A 101 -8.28 13.90 21.83
N ASN A 102 -8.37 15.09 21.25
CA ASN A 102 -9.60 15.88 21.13
C ASN A 102 -10.37 15.55 19.84
N GLY A 103 -9.81 14.69 18.97
CA GLY A 103 -10.37 14.34 17.67
C GLY A 103 -10.00 15.31 16.54
N GLU A 104 -9.15 16.31 16.80
CA GLU A 104 -8.68 17.25 15.78
C GLU A 104 -7.73 16.55 14.80
N TRP A 105 -7.84 16.92 13.53
CA TRP A 105 -7.02 16.33 12.48
C TRP A 105 -5.57 16.83 12.59
N LEU A 106 -4.61 15.90 12.63
CA LEU A 106 -3.18 16.20 12.65
C LEU A 106 -2.56 16.01 11.25
N ALA A 107 -2.80 14.87 10.64
CA ALA A 107 -2.21 14.51 9.35
C ALA A 107 -2.99 13.36 8.68
N THR A 108 -2.65 13.07 7.44
CA THR A 108 -2.95 11.80 6.77
C THR A 108 -1.62 11.13 6.44
N SER A 109 -1.51 9.81 6.67
CA SER A 109 -0.28 9.06 6.42
C SER A 109 -0.55 7.83 5.58
N ASP A 110 0.43 7.44 4.73
CA ASP A 110 0.30 6.30 3.81
C ASP A 110 0.03 4.99 4.56
N PHE A 111 0.66 4.82 5.73
CA PHE A 111 0.54 3.63 6.57
C PHE A 111 0.33 4.03 8.03
N VAL A 112 -0.73 3.53 8.66
CA VAL A 112 -1.03 3.83 10.07
C VAL A 112 -1.26 2.54 10.85
N TRP A 113 -0.39 2.26 11.80
CA TRP A 113 -0.57 1.20 12.81
C TRP A 113 -1.10 1.85 14.10
N ARG A 114 -2.38 2.13 14.11
CA ARG A 114 -3.06 2.94 15.15
C ARG A 114 -2.85 2.40 16.56
N ALA A 115 -2.99 1.08 16.75
CA ALA A 115 -2.79 0.42 18.05
C ALA A 115 -1.37 0.58 18.61
N HIS A 116 -0.39 0.84 17.77
CA HIS A 116 1.04 0.97 18.13
C HIS A 116 1.52 2.42 18.11
N ARG A 117 0.66 3.38 17.74
CA ARG A 117 1.04 4.78 17.47
C ARG A 117 2.24 4.87 16.52
N VAL A 118 2.23 4.11 15.44
CA VAL A 118 3.28 4.11 14.41
C VAL A 118 2.66 4.53 13.09
N ILE A 119 3.35 5.41 12.37
CA ILE A 119 3.02 5.77 11.00
C ILE A 119 4.21 5.47 10.08
N GLY A 120 3.92 5.25 8.82
CA GLY A 120 4.91 5.08 7.76
C GLY A 120 4.57 5.94 6.56
N GLU A 121 5.59 6.51 5.94
CA GLU A 121 5.44 7.32 4.73
C GLU A 121 6.40 6.85 3.66
N TYR A 122 5.89 6.66 2.45
CA TYR A 122 6.72 6.37 1.30
C TYR A 122 7.25 7.69 0.70
N GLN A 123 8.56 7.87 0.79
CA GLN A 123 9.23 8.99 0.15
C GLN A 123 9.49 8.67 -1.33
N GLY A 124 8.75 9.36 -2.22
CA GLY A 124 9.02 9.37 -3.65
C GLY A 124 10.40 9.96 -3.95
N GLU A 125 10.82 9.89 -5.22
CA GLU A 125 12.03 10.60 -5.64
C GLU A 125 11.80 12.11 -5.47
N VAL A 126 12.53 12.72 -4.53
CA VAL A 126 12.50 14.17 -4.31
C VAL A 126 13.13 14.82 -5.53
N HIS A 127 12.35 15.53 -6.33
CA HIS A 127 12.90 16.47 -7.30
C HIS A 127 13.56 17.61 -6.51
N PHE A 128 14.87 17.71 -6.58
CA PHE A 128 15.65 18.81 -6.02
C PHE A 128 15.09 20.15 -6.52
N GLY A 129 14.38 20.91 -5.68
CA GLY A 129 13.83 22.22 -6.05
C GLY A 129 12.76 22.80 -5.12
N ASP A 130 12.11 22.01 -4.28
CA ASP A 130 11.00 22.48 -3.43
C ASP A 130 11.45 22.66 -1.96
N PHE A 131 12.14 23.77 -1.67
CA PHE A 131 12.53 24.15 -0.29
C PHE A 131 11.30 24.40 0.61
N GLU A 132 10.21 24.97 0.09
CA GLU A 132 8.99 25.23 0.86
C GLU A 132 8.26 23.94 1.31
N ARG A 133 8.36 22.85 0.54
CA ARG A 133 7.84 21.54 0.95
C ARG A 133 8.65 20.91 2.09
N GLY A 134 9.97 21.10 2.09
CA GLY A 134 10.84 20.56 3.13
C GLY A 134 10.50 21.09 4.53
N ASP A 135 10.25 22.39 4.67
CA ASP A 135 9.87 23.00 5.95
C ASP A 135 8.49 22.52 6.42
N SER A 136 7.53 22.37 5.51
CA SER A 136 6.20 21.84 5.82
C SER A 136 6.26 20.39 6.29
N ASP A 137 7.10 19.55 5.67
CA ASP A 137 7.26 18.13 6.05
C ASP A 137 7.95 17.98 7.40
N ILE A 138 8.92 18.85 7.73
CA ILE A 138 9.57 18.87 9.04
C ILE A 138 8.58 19.28 10.14
N CYS A 139 7.82 20.36 9.94
CA CYS A 139 6.80 20.83 10.88
C CYS A 139 5.72 19.77 11.11
N ARG A 140 5.27 19.11 10.05
CA ARG A 140 4.30 18.02 10.13
C ARG A 140 4.84 16.83 10.93
N ARG A 141 6.10 16.46 10.71
CA ARG A 141 6.75 15.38 11.46
C ARG A 141 6.88 15.72 12.94
N LEU A 142 7.32 16.92 13.30
CA LEU A 142 7.41 17.37 14.67
C LEU A 142 6.03 17.35 15.36
N LEU A 143 4.99 17.85 14.69
CA LEU A 143 3.63 17.81 15.20
C LEU A 143 3.17 16.37 15.52
N ILE A 144 3.50 15.42 14.66
CA ILE A 144 3.16 14.00 14.83
C ILE A 144 3.95 13.40 16.01
N GLU A 145 5.24 13.70 16.12
CA GLU A 145 6.12 13.24 17.19
C GLU A 145 5.71 13.84 18.56
N ASP A 146 5.29 15.10 18.61
CA ASP A 146 4.77 15.77 19.81
C ASP A 146 3.48 15.12 20.37
N HIS A 147 2.78 14.34 19.54
CA HIS A 147 1.59 13.56 19.94
C HIS A 147 1.92 12.06 20.15
N ASP A 148 3.18 11.71 20.49
CA ASP A 148 3.65 10.35 20.77
C ASP A 148 3.53 9.36 19.60
N TRP A 149 3.43 9.83 18.36
CA TRP A 149 3.48 8.97 17.20
C TRP A 149 4.93 8.73 16.77
N LYS A 150 5.24 7.47 16.46
CA LYS A 150 6.55 7.07 15.95
C LYS A 150 6.54 7.06 14.43
N TYR A 151 7.62 7.50 13.81
CA TYR A 151 7.70 7.70 12.37
C TYR A 151 8.63 6.69 11.68
N LEU A 152 8.18 6.08 10.59
CA LEU A 152 8.95 5.24 9.70
C LEU A 152 8.98 5.85 8.31
N GLU A 153 10.15 6.24 7.85
CA GLU A 153 10.39 6.62 6.46
C GLU A 153 10.70 5.39 5.61
N ILE A 154 10.07 5.29 4.43
CA ILE A 154 10.20 4.18 3.50
C ILE A 154 10.61 4.74 2.15
N THR A 155 11.68 4.19 1.57
CA THR A 155 12.22 4.63 0.30
C THR A 155 12.14 3.53 -0.76
N ARG A 156 12.36 3.89 -2.02
CA ARG A 156 12.48 2.92 -3.13
C ARG A 156 13.54 1.85 -2.84
N HIS A 157 14.64 2.22 -2.16
CA HIS A 157 15.69 1.26 -1.83
C HIS A 157 15.23 0.21 -0.82
N ASP A 158 14.36 0.56 0.11
CA ASP A 158 13.81 -0.36 1.09
C ASP A 158 12.85 -1.37 0.43
N VAL A 159 12.19 -0.98 -0.65
CA VAL A 159 11.33 -1.87 -1.44
C VAL A 159 12.12 -2.82 -2.34
N PHE A 160 13.19 -2.36 -3.02
CA PHE A 160 13.84 -3.15 -4.08
C PHE A 160 15.17 -3.78 -3.68
N ARG A 161 15.82 -3.37 -2.56
CA ARG A 161 17.11 -3.91 -2.13
C ARG A 161 16.95 -4.76 -0.87
N ALA A 162 17.27 -6.05 -0.93
CA ALA A 162 17.05 -7.00 0.17
C ALA A 162 17.67 -6.54 1.51
N GLY A 163 18.93 -6.06 1.51
CA GLY A 163 19.58 -5.58 2.73
C GLY A 163 18.88 -4.35 3.34
N ARG A 164 18.45 -3.39 2.50
CA ARG A 164 17.69 -2.22 2.96
C ARG A 164 16.33 -2.61 3.49
N ARG A 165 15.63 -3.51 2.80
CA ARG A 165 14.34 -4.06 3.24
C ARG A 165 14.44 -4.71 4.61
N HIS A 166 15.48 -5.52 4.86
CA HIS A 166 15.70 -6.15 6.16
C HIS A 166 15.87 -5.11 7.28
N LEU A 167 16.66 -4.06 7.05
CA LEU A 167 16.87 -2.98 8.02
C LEU A 167 15.57 -2.21 8.29
N MET A 168 14.80 -1.90 7.27
CA MET A 168 13.50 -1.24 7.39
C MET A 168 12.51 -2.09 8.19
N LEU A 169 12.40 -3.39 7.89
CA LEU A 169 11.54 -4.32 8.64
C LEU A 169 11.98 -4.46 10.09
N ALA A 170 13.29 -4.58 10.36
CA ALA A 170 13.81 -4.63 11.73
C ALA A 170 13.51 -3.35 12.53
N ARG A 171 13.53 -2.19 11.87
CA ARG A 171 13.12 -0.92 12.48
C ARG A 171 11.61 -0.94 12.76
N LEU A 172 10.77 -1.34 11.81
CA LEU A 172 9.33 -1.41 11.98
C LEU A 172 8.93 -2.33 13.14
N VAL A 173 9.53 -3.53 13.23
CA VAL A 173 9.33 -4.47 14.36
C VAL A 173 9.58 -3.79 15.71
N ARG A 174 10.70 -3.05 15.84
CA ARG A 174 11.01 -2.32 17.08
C ARG A 174 10.01 -1.21 17.36
N LEU A 175 9.56 -0.48 16.33
CA LEU A 175 8.58 0.60 16.51
C LEU A 175 7.22 0.05 16.95
N LEU A 176 6.77 -1.06 16.35
CA LEU A 176 5.53 -1.73 16.69
C LEU A 176 5.59 -2.45 18.05
N GLY A 177 6.77 -2.82 18.53
CA GLY A 177 6.91 -3.61 19.75
C GLY A 177 6.33 -5.01 19.63
N VAL A 178 6.43 -5.64 18.45
CA VAL A 178 5.91 -6.98 18.16
C VAL A 178 7.04 -7.94 17.83
N ASP A 179 6.84 -9.23 18.14
CA ASP A 179 7.68 -10.29 17.61
C ASP A 179 7.11 -10.75 16.25
N PRO A 180 7.90 -10.73 15.18
CA PRO A 180 7.43 -11.23 13.89
C PRO A 180 7.12 -12.73 13.99
N LEU A 181 6.02 -13.16 13.37
CA LEU A 181 5.55 -14.57 13.39
C LEU A 181 6.48 -15.57 12.66
N GLY A 182 7.72 -15.19 12.37
CA GLY A 182 8.73 -16.02 11.72
C GLY A 182 10.02 -15.27 11.46
N PRO A 183 11.09 -15.94 10.97
CA PRO A 183 12.30 -15.26 10.59
C PRO A 183 11.99 -14.22 9.50
N LEU A 184 12.50 -13.01 9.64
CA LEU A 184 12.43 -11.91 8.64
C LEU A 184 13.22 -12.29 7.36
N SER A 185 13.08 -13.53 6.90
CA SER A 185 13.81 -14.10 5.77
C SER A 185 13.19 -13.58 4.47
N GLY A 186 13.88 -12.65 3.84
CA GLY A 186 13.67 -12.34 2.45
C GLY A 186 13.98 -13.58 1.57
N ARG A 187 12.97 -14.13 0.93
CA ARG A 187 13.12 -14.90 -0.30
C ARG A 187 12.67 -14.06 -1.48
#